data_c98f811bdeec10d1c43f66979914fe53
#
_entry.id   c98f811bdeec10d1c43f66979914fe53
#
_cell.length_a   1.000
_cell.length_b   1.000
_cell.length_c   1.000
_cell.angle_alpha   90.00
_cell.angle_beta   90.00
_cell.angle_gamma   90.00
#
_symmetry.space_group_name_H-M   'P 1'
#
loop_
_entity.id
_entity.type
_entity.pdbx_description
1 polymer ?
#
loop_
_entity_poly.entity_id
_entity_poly.type
_entity_poly.pdbx_seq_one_letter_code
_entity_poly.pdbx_strand_id
1 'polypeptide(L)'
;MNQILVTEKLYITPELKRKKKIYKFYFILSVFIVLILTSFYIYAEYDRNKSAEVSQQLLDDMNKTLEGTTEDTTIAQDDVLLVVLNGTKEETQQEEQQNQQEQQSMVTTANEKAEWKTSAAGYKYKIIATVEVPKISLKYTVVQGQSGSIEETESLLKSSPVKYHGYDPNEVGNFCIVGHNYRNSKFFSKVPNLTVGDTVKLTDLTGRTINYEVYDKHTVDPSDTKDTTQLTGGRKELTLITCTDDSKLRVIVRCKEVK
;
A
#
# COMPACT_ATOMS: atom_id res chain seq x y z
N MET A 1 -56.65 -23.54 62.85
CA MET A 1 -55.64 -22.68 62.23
C MET A 1 -54.32 -23.44 62.16
N ASN A 2 -53.93 -23.97 60.98
CA ASN A 2 -52.67 -24.66 60.81
C ASN A 2 -51.64 -23.62 60.42
N GLN A 3 -50.73 -23.26 61.29
CA GLN A 3 -49.55 -22.47 61.00
C GLN A 3 -48.52 -23.39 60.27
N ILE A 4 -48.29 -23.13 59.02
CA ILE A 4 -47.21 -23.74 58.31
C ILE A 4 -45.93 -23.02 58.73
N LEU A 5 -45.10 -23.68 59.54
CA LEU A 5 -43.72 -23.21 59.82
C LEU A 5 -42.91 -23.22 58.55
N VAL A 6 -42.69 -22.05 57.96
CA VAL A 6 -41.73 -21.87 56.85
C VAL A 6 -40.32 -21.89 57.45
N THR A 7 -39.63 -23.03 57.34
CA THR A 7 -38.24 -23.15 57.74
C THR A 7 -37.37 -22.33 56.75
N GLU A 8 -36.68 -21.32 57.24
CA GLU A 8 -35.79 -20.42 56.47
C GLU A 8 -34.58 -21.13 55.77
N LYS A 9 -34.44 -22.44 55.93
CA LYS A 9 -33.37 -23.18 55.22
C LYS A 9 -33.90 -23.79 53.94
N LEU A 10 -33.66 -23.07 52.80
CA LEU A 10 -33.79 -23.63 51.48
C LEU A 10 -32.94 -24.90 51.37
N TYR A 11 -33.59 -26.08 51.34
CA TYR A 11 -32.91 -27.38 51.16
C TYR A 11 -32.40 -27.48 49.72
N ILE A 12 -31.10 -27.25 49.53
CA ILE A 12 -30.44 -27.32 48.21
C ILE A 12 -30.22 -28.80 47.93
N THR A 13 -30.99 -29.36 47.00
CA THR A 13 -30.83 -30.73 46.52
C THR A 13 -29.43 -30.97 45.90
N PRO A 14 -28.89 -32.19 45.97
CA PRO A 14 -27.58 -32.51 45.34
C PRO A 14 -27.49 -32.14 43.83
N GLU A 15 -28.61 -32.25 43.11
CA GLU A 15 -28.73 -31.89 41.72
C GLU A 15 -28.58 -30.37 41.51
N LEU A 16 -29.19 -29.56 42.33
CA LEU A 16 -29.07 -28.09 42.32
C LEU A 16 -27.61 -27.65 42.60
N LYS A 17 -26.95 -28.33 43.54
CA LYS A 17 -25.51 -28.10 43.83
C LYS A 17 -24.64 -28.42 42.61
N ARG A 18 -24.93 -29.53 41.89
CA ARG A 18 -24.20 -29.93 40.67
C ARG A 18 -24.43 -28.94 39.54
N LYS A 19 -25.69 -28.54 39.29
CA LYS A 19 -26.03 -27.52 38.30
C LYS A 19 -25.34 -26.18 38.60
N LYS A 20 -25.33 -25.73 39.84
CA LYS A 20 -24.65 -24.49 40.25
C LYS A 20 -23.14 -24.54 40.01
N LYS A 21 -22.46 -25.69 40.22
CA LYS A 21 -21.04 -25.88 39.91
C LYS A 21 -20.80 -25.81 38.40
N ILE A 22 -21.67 -26.43 37.60
CA ILE A 22 -21.59 -26.43 36.13
C ILE A 22 -21.77 -25.00 35.58
N TYR A 23 -22.77 -24.27 36.03
CA TYR A 23 -23.00 -22.87 35.65
C TYR A 23 -21.81 -21.96 36.04
N LYS A 24 -21.26 -22.16 37.24
CA LYS A 24 -20.07 -21.42 37.68
C LYS A 24 -18.86 -21.73 36.78
N PHE A 25 -18.69 -22.99 36.37
CA PHE A 25 -17.63 -23.38 35.45
C PHE A 25 -17.81 -22.72 34.07
N TYR A 26 -19.01 -22.79 33.48
CA TYR A 26 -19.26 -22.15 32.17
C TYR A 26 -19.15 -20.62 32.26
N PHE A 27 -19.52 -20.01 33.36
CA PHE A 27 -19.34 -18.58 33.56
C PHE A 27 -17.85 -18.20 33.58
N ILE A 28 -17.02 -18.94 34.32
CA ILE A 28 -15.57 -18.70 34.36
C ILE A 28 -14.95 -18.96 33.00
N LEU A 29 -15.35 -20.02 32.32
CA LEU A 29 -14.88 -20.34 30.95
C LEU A 29 -15.26 -19.24 29.97
N SER A 30 -16.48 -18.71 30.02
CA SER A 30 -16.95 -17.61 29.20
C SER A 30 -16.11 -16.33 29.42
N VAL A 31 -15.87 -15.96 30.69
CA VAL A 31 -15.00 -14.82 31.02
C VAL A 31 -13.58 -15.02 30.45
N PHE A 32 -13.04 -16.22 30.60
CA PHE A 32 -11.71 -16.55 30.09
C PHE A 32 -11.63 -16.43 28.57
N ILE A 33 -12.65 -16.92 27.84
CA ILE A 33 -12.73 -16.79 26.36
C ILE A 33 -12.81 -15.30 25.98
N VAL A 34 -13.61 -14.49 26.65
CA VAL A 34 -13.71 -13.05 26.38
C VAL A 34 -12.36 -12.36 26.60
N LEU A 35 -11.63 -12.70 27.66
CA LEU A 35 -10.30 -12.13 27.92
C LEU A 35 -9.28 -12.52 26.83
N ILE A 36 -9.32 -13.76 26.34
CA ILE A 36 -8.48 -14.18 25.23
C ILE A 36 -8.81 -13.39 23.96
N LEU A 37 -10.10 -13.28 23.61
CA LEU A 37 -10.53 -12.56 22.41
C LEU A 37 -10.17 -11.07 22.48
N THR A 38 -10.35 -10.44 23.64
CA THR A 38 -9.94 -9.03 23.84
C THR A 38 -8.44 -8.85 23.75
N SER A 39 -7.64 -9.79 24.28
CA SER A 39 -6.17 -9.77 24.15
C SER A 39 -5.73 -9.88 22.69
N PHE A 40 -6.33 -10.78 21.92
CA PHE A 40 -6.06 -10.87 20.47
C PHE A 40 -6.46 -9.61 19.71
N TYR A 41 -7.60 -9.01 20.06
CA TYR A 41 -8.03 -7.76 19.45
C TYR A 41 -7.04 -6.61 19.71
N ILE A 42 -6.62 -6.44 20.98
CA ILE A 42 -5.65 -5.42 21.36
C ILE A 42 -4.31 -5.65 20.65
N TYR A 43 -3.84 -6.91 20.57
CA TYR A 43 -2.61 -7.24 19.87
C TYR A 43 -2.69 -6.91 18.38
N ALA A 44 -3.78 -7.28 17.70
CA ALA A 44 -3.99 -6.99 16.30
C ALA A 44 -4.07 -5.47 16.01
N GLU A 45 -4.68 -4.70 16.92
CA GLU A 45 -4.73 -3.24 16.79
C GLU A 45 -3.36 -2.59 17.02
N TYR A 46 -2.59 -3.10 17.99
CA TYR A 46 -1.22 -2.66 18.22
C TYR A 46 -0.32 -2.90 16.99
N ASP A 47 -0.38 -4.10 16.40
CA ASP A 47 0.40 -4.45 15.20
C ASP A 47 0.04 -3.54 14.01
N ARG A 48 -1.25 -3.28 13.78
CA ARG A 48 -1.72 -2.35 12.74
C ARG A 48 -1.25 -0.91 12.97
N ASN A 49 -1.23 -0.44 14.22
CA ASN A 49 -0.76 0.90 14.54
C ASN A 49 0.75 1.03 14.34
N LYS A 50 1.52 0.04 14.74
CA LYS A 50 2.96 -0.03 14.49
C LYS A 50 3.29 -0.03 12.99
N SER A 51 2.55 -0.78 12.19
CA SER A 51 2.69 -0.77 10.73
C SER A 51 2.43 0.60 10.11
N ALA A 52 1.42 1.33 10.63
CA ALA A 52 1.12 2.70 10.18
C ALA A 52 2.22 3.69 10.56
N GLU A 53 2.82 3.55 11.74
CA GLU A 53 3.94 4.38 12.20
C GLU A 53 5.18 4.18 11.31
N VAL A 54 5.55 2.93 11.03
CA VAL A 54 6.65 2.64 10.11
C VAL A 54 6.38 3.22 8.72
N SER A 55 5.16 3.12 8.23
CA SER A 55 4.78 3.71 6.94
C SER A 55 4.92 5.23 6.92
N GLN A 56 4.60 5.92 8.03
CA GLN A 56 4.78 7.37 8.14
C GLN A 56 6.28 7.74 8.17
N GLN A 57 7.10 6.99 8.89
CA GLN A 57 8.55 7.19 8.89
C GLN A 57 9.14 7.05 7.48
N LEU A 58 8.65 6.09 6.67
CA LEU A 58 9.08 5.93 5.29
C LEU A 58 8.71 7.14 4.42
N LEU A 59 7.54 7.76 4.64
CA LEU A 59 7.16 9.00 3.96
C LEU A 59 8.08 10.15 4.34
N ASP A 60 8.40 10.30 5.61
CA ASP A 60 9.30 11.35 6.09
C ASP A 60 10.73 11.16 5.54
N ASP A 61 11.20 9.93 5.43
CA ASP A 61 12.49 9.60 4.81
C ASP A 61 12.51 9.94 3.32
N MET A 62 11.42 9.64 2.59
CA MET A 62 11.29 10.00 1.18
C MET A 62 11.30 11.52 0.99
N ASN A 63 10.55 12.27 1.81
CA ASN A 63 10.50 13.72 1.73
C ASN A 63 11.90 14.34 1.98
N LYS A 64 12.64 13.85 2.97
CA LYS A 64 14.02 14.30 3.22
C LYS A 64 14.95 14.01 2.04
N THR A 65 14.79 12.85 1.39
CA THR A 65 15.59 12.51 0.20
C THR A 65 15.31 13.48 -0.94
N LEU A 66 14.04 13.84 -1.16
CA LEU A 66 13.65 14.80 -2.19
C LEU A 66 14.13 16.22 -1.88
N GLU A 67 14.08 16.66 -0.62
CA GLU A 67 14.59 17.97 -0.19
C GLU A 67 16.11 18.08 -0.39
N GLY A 68 16.87 17.03 -0.05
CA GLY A 68 18.32 16.99 -0.28
C GLY A 68 18.72 16.97 -1.76
N THR A 69 17.86 16.45 -2.63
CA THR A 69 18.12 16.44 -4.08
C THR A 69 17.92 17.83 -4.70
N THR A 70 17.07 18.68 -4.11
CA THR A 70 16.85 20.07 -4.59
C THR A 70 17.97 21.03 -4.20
N GLU A 71 18.73 20.75 -3.14
CA GLU A 71 19.85 21.60 -2.75
C GLU A 71 21.11 21.42 -3.62
N ASP A 72 21.29 20.22 -4.22
CA ASP A 72 22.46 19.90 -5.06
C ASP A 72 22.26 20.20 -6.56
N THR A 73 21.06 20.62 -6.94
CA THR A 73 20.71 20.98 -8.33
C THR A 73 20.64 22.51 -8.56
N THR A 74 21.41 23.33 -7.87
CA THR A 74 21.81 24.64 -8.38
C THR A 74 22.93 24.46 -9.39
N ILE A 75 22.64 23.72 -10.48
CA ILE A 75 23.42 23.85 -11.71
C ILE A 75 23.06 25.20 -12.29
N ALA A 76 24.09 26.04 -12.37
CA ALA A 76 24.04 27.38 -12.94
C ALA A 76 23.13 27.45 -14.18
N GLN A 77 22.10 28.26 -14.12
CA GLN A 77 21.46 28.80 -15.28
C GLN A 77 22.44 29.76 -15.94
N ASP A 78 23.34 29.24 -16.74
CA ASP A 78 24.10 30.04 -17.70
C ASP A 78 23.77 29.55 -19.11
N ASP A 79 23.12 30.47 -19.83
CA ASP A 79 23.01 30.57 -21.27
C ASP A 79 22.62 29.33 -22.09
N VAL A 80 21.34 28.96 -22.02
CA VAL A 80 20.73 28.35 -23.21
C VAL A 80 20.04 29.44 -24.02
N LEU A 81 20.76 29.94 -25.00
CA LEU A 81 20.23 30.81 -26.06
C LEU A 81 19.16 30.01 -26.82
N LEU A 82 17.88 30.30 -26.54
CA LEU A 82 16.74 29.69 -27.23
C LEU A 82 16.70 30.24 -28.66
N VAL A 83 17.38 29.57 -29.58
CA VAL A 83 17.20 29.83 -31.02
C VAL A 83 15.91 29.12 -31.44
N VAL A 84 14.84 29.88 -31.53
CA VAL A 84 13.58 29.43 -32.13
C VAL A 84 13.83 29.30 -33.65
N LEU A 85 14.24 28.12 -34.11
CA LEU A 85 14.14 27.75 -35.48
C LEU A 85 12.77 27.09 -35.70
N ASN A 86 12.06 27.55 -36.73
CA ASN A 86 10.83 26.93 -37.20
C ASN A 86 11.13 25.51 -37.70
N GLY A 87 11.17 24.55 -36.83
CA GLY A 87 11.41 23.13 -37.16
C GLY A 87 10.10 22.43 -37.52
N THR A 88 10.20 21.57 -38.50
CA THR A 88 9.17 20.67 -39.02
C THR A 88 8.74 19.67 -37.95
N LYS A 89 7.51 19.11 -38.09
CA LYS A 89 6.90 18.12 -37.11
C LYS A 89 7.80 16.93 -36.77
N GLU A 90 8.80 16.62 -37.55
CA GLU A 90 9.75 15.50 -37.32
C GLU A 90 10.79 15.83 -36.22
N GLU A 91 11.25 17.08 -36.14
CA GLU A 91 12.22 17.52 -35.12
C GLU A 91 11.58 17.51 -33.71
N THR A 92 10.32 17.89 -33.61
CA THR A 92 9.58 17.87 -32.33
C THR A 92 9.43 16.45 -31.76
N GLN A 93 9.28 15.43 -32.63
CA GLN A 93 9.18 14.04 -32.19
C GLN A 93 10.54 13.48 -31.74
N GLN A 94 11.64 13.91 -32.32
CA GLN A 94 12.98 13.53 -31.90
C GLN A 94 13.36 14.14 -30.55
N GLU A 95 13.06 15.42 -30.34
CA GLU A 95 13.29 16.09 -29.05
C GLU A 95 12.46 15.49 -27.92
N GLU A 96 11.18 15.15 -28.16
CA GLU A 96 10.34 14.48 -27.16
C GLU A 96 10.87 13.07 -26.82
N GLN A 97 11.38 12.32 -27.80
CA GLN A 97 11.97 11.00 -27.57
C GLN A 97 13.29 11.08 -26.80
N GLN A 98 14.12 12.08 -27.11
CA GLN A 98 15.40 12.29 -26.44
C GLN A 98 15.20 12.73 -24.99
N ASN A 99 14.27 13.66 -24.73
CA ASN A 99 13.89 14.08 -23.37
C ASN A 99 13.29 12.93 -22.53
N GLN A 100 12.49 12.06 -23.13
CA GLN A 100 11.97 10.88 -22.44
C GLN A 100 13.08 9.90 -22.08
N GLN A 101 14.04 9.71 -22.93
CA GLN A 101 15.16 8.79 -22.73
C GLN A 101 16.13 9.31 -21.65
N GLU A 102 16.39 10.61 -21.60
CA GLU A 102 17.17 11.25 -20.53
C GLU A 102 16.46 11.15 -19.17
N GLN A 103 15.18 11.45 -19.10
CA GLN A 103 14.39 11.32 -17.88
C GLN A 103 14.34 9.88 -17.37
N GLN A 104 14.20 8.91 -18.25
CA GLN A 104 14.23 7.48 -17.93
C GLN A 104 15.58 7.09 -17.32
N SER A 105 16.68 7.55 -17.90
CA SER A 105 18.03 7.32 -17.39
C SER A 105 18.24 7.93 -16.00
N MET A 106 17.68 9.12 -15.72
CA MET A 106 17.77 9.75 -14.41
C MET A 106 17.02 8.96 -13.32
N VAL A 107 15.81 8.48 -13.58
CA VAL A 107 15.02 7.69 -12.63
C VAL A 107 15.71 6.37 -12.31
N THR A 108 16.18 5.67 -13.34
CA THR A 108 16.92 4.41 -13.16
C THR A 108 18.17 4.64 -12.31
N THR A 109 18.94 5.69 -12.62
CA THR A 109 20.13 6.06 -11.83
C THR A 109 19.79 6.42 -10.39
N ALA A 110 18.72 7.18 -10.14
CA ALA A 110 18.27 7.51 -8.80
C ALA A 110 17.85 6.26 -8.02
N ASN A 111 17.12 5.35 -8.66
CA ASN A 111 16.72 4.09 -8.05
C ASN A 111 17.91 3.17 -7.75
N GLU A 112 18.93 3.12 -8.59
CA GLU A 112 20.15 2.35 -8.36
C GLU A 112 20.95 2.90 -7.16
N LYS A 113 21.02 4.22 -7.01
CA LYS A 113 21.70 4.89 -5.90
C LYS A 113 20.90 4.88 -4.60
N ALA A 114 19.59 4.54 -4.65
CA ALA A 114 18.75 4.51 -3.46
C ALA A 114 19.28 3.53 -2.40
N GLU A 115 19.31 4.00 -1.15
CA GLU A 115 19.86 3.25 -0.03
C GLU A 115 19.01 2.01 0.30
N TRP A 116 19.68 0.87 0.44
CA TRP A 116 19.07 -0.35 0.92
C TRP A 116 18.91 -0.35 2.44
N LYS A 117 17.67 -0.44 2.90
CA LYS A 117 17.28 -0.58 4.31
C LYS A 117 16.95 -2.03 4.63
N THR A 118 16.92 -2.36 5.92
CA THR A 118 16.54 -3.69 6.39
C THR A 118 15.27 -3.59 7.23
N SER A 119 14.25 -4.37 6.89
CA SER A 119 13.00 -4.46 7.64
C SER A 119 13.21 -5.20 8.97
N ALA A 120 12.25 -5.08 9.90
CA ALA A 120 12.28 -5.81 11.18
C ALA A 120 12.33 -7.34 11.01
N ALA A 121 11.87 -7.86 9.88
CA ALA A 121 11.92 -9.29 9.54
C ALA A 121 13.22 -9.69 8.82
N GLY A 122 14.18 -8.76 8.63
CA GLY A 122 15.48 -9.05 8.02
C GLY A 122 15.53 -8.94 6.49
N TYR A 123 14.42 -8.59 5.82
CA TYR A 123 14.41 -8.41 4.39
C TYR A 123 14.93 -7.02 3.99
N LYS A 124 15.74 -6.99 2.93
CA LYS A 124 16.26 -5.74 2.38
C LYS A 124 15.25 -5.12 1.42
N TYR A 125 15.12 -3.80 1.51
CA TYR A 125 14.23 -3.03 0.66
C TYR A 125 14.80 -1.62 0.44
N LYS A 126 14.33 -0.95 -0.60
CA LYS A 126 14.58 0.47 -0.86
C LYS A 126 13.28 1.20 -1.17
N ILE A 127 13.22 2.48 -0.83
CA ILE A 127 12.14 3.36 -1.24
C ILE A 127 12.38 3.73 -2.71
N ILE A 128 11.33 3.73 -3.54
CA ILE A 128 11.45 4.02 -4.97
C ILE A 128 10.46 5.07 -5.49
N ALA A 129 9.36 5.29 -4.78
CA ALA A 129 8.33 6.26 -5.16
C ALA A 129 7.41 6.62 -3.99
N THR A 130 6.56 7.62 -4.21
CA THR A 130 5.36 7.90 -3.39
C THR A 130 4.12 7.83 -4.27
N VAL A 131 3.12 7.08 -3.84
CA VAL A 131 1.78 7.04 -4.46
C VAL A 131 0.81 7.87 -3.63
N GLU A 132 0.05 8.75 -4.29
CA GLU A 132 -0.97 9.59 -3.66
C GLU A 132 -2.29 9.48 -4.44
N VAL A 133 -3.39 9.27 -3.71
CA VAL A 133 -4.75 9.24 -4.27
C VAL A 133 -5.63 10.16 -3.44
N PRO A 134 -5.78 11.44 -3.85
CA PRO A 134 -6.46 12.46 -3.04
C PRO A 134 -7.90 12.11 -2.68
N LYS A 135 -8.67 11.54 -3.62
CA LYS A 135 -10.08 11.15 -3.43
C LYS A 135 -10.31 10.27 -2.19
N ILE A 136 -9.37 9.41 -1.87
CA ILE A 136 -9.46 8.46 -0.75
C ILE A 136 -8.49 8.79 0.39
N SER A 137 -7.84 9.96 0.33
CA SER A 137 -6.84 10.41 1.31
C SER A 137 -5.72 9.38 1.51
N LEU A 138 -5.26 8.76 0.42
CA LEU A 138 -4.18 7.80 0.43
C LEU A 138 -2.88 8.50 0.05
N LYS A 139 -1.84 8.34 0.87
CA LYS A 139 -0.47 8.75 0.56
C LYS A 139 0.50 7.82 1.26
N TYR A 140 1.28 7.07 0.47
CA TYR A 140 2.25 6.09 0.96
C TYR A 140 3.49 6.07 0.08
N THR A 141 4.63 5.77 0.69
CA THR A 141 5.82 5.36 -0.08
C THR A 141 5.58 4.01 -0.74
N VAL A 142 6.26 3.78 -1.84
CA VAL A 142 6.33 2.48 -2.50
C VAL A 142 7.75 1.96 -2.33
N VAL A 143 7.88 0.74 -1.84
CA VAL A 143 9.17 0.09 -1.64
C VAL A 143 9.38 -1.02 -2.66
N GLN A 144 10.64 -1.32 -2.91
CA GLN A 144 11.06 -2.46 -3.72
C GLN A 144 11.91 -3.39 -2.86
N GLY A 145 11.53 -4.66 -2.77
CA GLY A 145 12.34 -5.72 -2.16
C GLY A 145 13.54 -6.09 -3.02
N GLN A 146 14.54 -6.69 -2.42
CA GLN A 146 15.77 -7.08 -3.11
C GLN A 146 15.61 -8.37 -3.92
N SER A 147 14.91 -9.36 -3.37
CA SER A 147 14.74 -10.67 -3.99
C SER A 147 13.48 -10.77 -4.86
N GLY A 148 12.45 -9.99 -4.55
CA GLY A 148 11.12 -10.09 -5.17
C GLY A 148 10.39 -11.39 -4.81
N SER A 149 10.82 -12.12 -3.76
CA SER A 149 10.13 -13.34 -3.32
C SER A 149 8.77 -13.02 -2.71
N ILE A 150 7.88 -14.01 -2.68
CA ILE A 150 6.54 -13.86 -2.09
C ILE A 150 6.66 -13.53 -0.60
N GLU A 151 7.53 -14.22 0.14
CA GLU A 151 7.74 -14.04 1.57
C GLU A 151 8.28 -12.64 1.90
N GLU A 152 9.23 -12.15 1.11
CA GLU A 152 9.73 -10.77 1.21
C GLU A 152 8.62 -9.76 0.95
N THR A 153 7.90 -9.94 -0.16
CA THR A 153 6.79 -9.06 -0.54
C THR A 153 5.73 -8.99 0.56
N GLU A 154 5.27 -10.14 1.07
CA GLU A 154 4.29 -10.19 2.15
C GLU A 154 4.79 -9.56 3.45
N SER A 155 6.08 -9.71 3.75
CA SER A 155 6.68 -9.07 4.92
C SER A 155 6.71 -7.54 4.78
N LEU A 156 7.11 -7.02 3.61
CA LEU A 156 7.18 -5.58 3.33
C LEU A 156 5.80 -4.94 3.24
N LEU A 157 4.80 -5.66 2.72
CA LEU A 157 3.41 -5.21 2.65
C LEU A 157 2.80 -4.85 4.00
N LYS A 158 3.34 -5.34 5.11
CA LYS A 158 2.91 -4.97 6.46
C LYS A 158 3.18 -3.50 6.78
N SER A 159 4.17 -2.89 6.14
CA SER A 159 4.61 -1.53 6.43
C SER A 159 4.46 -0.55 5.25
N SER A 160 4.35 -1.03 4.02
CA SER A 160 4.29 -0.17 2.83
C SER A 160 3.67 -0.90 1.64
N PRO A 161 3.03 -0.20 0.68
CA PRO A 161 2.84 -0.72 -0.67
C PRO A 161 4.17 -1.11 -1.31
N VAL A 162 4.16 -2.19 -2.09
CA VAL A 162 5.36 -2.81 -2.67
C VAL A 162 5.26 -2.81 -4.19
N LYS A 163 6.37 -2.51 -4.88
CA LYS A 163 6.50 -2.77 -6.32
C LYS A 163 6.33 -4.26 -6.56
N TYR A 164 5.31 -4.61 -7.31
CA TYR A 164 5.02 -6.00 -7.64
C TYR A 164 5.66 -6.42 -8.98
N HIS A 165 5.52 -5.57 -10.00
CA HIS A 165 6.02 -5.86 -11.35
C HIS A 165 6.25 -4.57 -12.15
N GLY A 166 6.98 -4.67 -13.25
CA GLY A 166 7.19 -3.57 -14.20
C GLY A 166 8.51 -2.84 -14.04
N TYR A 167 8.68 -1.83 -14.89
CA TYR A 167 9.88 -0.99 -14.90
C TYR A 167 9.93 -0.06 -13.69
N ASP A 168 10.75 0.99 -13.75
CA ASP A 168 10.84 1.96 -12.68
C ASP A 168 9.63 2.93 -12.69
N PRO A 169 9.37 3.63 -11.57
CA PRO A 169 8.25 4.57 -11.49
C PRO A 169 8.33 5.63 -12.60
N ASN A 170 7.17 5.97 -13.16
CA ASN A 170 7.05 7.03 -14.19
C ASN A 170 7.76 6.74 -15.52
N GLU A 171 8.10 5.49 -15.79
CA GLU A 171 8.67 5.06 -17.07
C GLU A 171 7.61 4.48 -18.00
N VAL A 172 7.97 4.35 -19.29
CA VAL A 172 7.13 3.66 -20.29
C VAL A 172 6.97 2.21 -19.90
N GLY A 173 5.72 1.74 -19.84
CA GLY A 173 5.34 0.42 -19.38
C GLY A 173 4.28 0.50 -18.29
N ASN A 174 4.05 -0.59 -17.59
CA ASN A 174 3.03 -0.71 -16.53
C ASN A 174 3.72 -0.91 -15.17
N PHE A 175 3.72 0.12 -14.34
CA PHE A 175 4.24 0.05 -12.98
C PHE A 175 3.18 -0.51 -12.03
N CYS A 176 3.37 -1.75 -11.56
CA CYS A 176 2.39 -2.44 -10.73
C CYS A 176 2.75 -2.34 -9.25
N ILE A 177 1.82 -1.83 -8.44
CA ILE A 177 1.95 -1.68 -6.99
C ILE A 177 0.92 -2.57 -6.30
N VAL A 178 1.36 -3.39 -5.36
CA VAL A 178 0.48 -4.16 -4.48
C VAL A 178 0.41 -3.54 -3.09
N GLY A 179 -0.75 -3.56 -2.46
CA GLY A 179 -0.97 -3.05 -1.11
C GLY A 179 -2.06 -3.83 -0.36
N HIS A 180 -1.91 -3.94 0.95
CA HIS A 180 -2.89 -4.63 1.79
C HIS A 180 -4.23 -3.91 1.85
N ASN A 181 -5.33 -4.69 1.81
CA ASN A 181 -6.66 -4.26 2.23
C ASN A 181 -6.90 -4.71 3.68
N TYR A 182 -6.68 -3.82 4.64
CA TYR A 182 -6.93 -4.09 6.06
C TYR A 182 -8.39 -3.86 6.46
N ARG A 183 -9.30 -3.55 5.51
CA ARG A 183 -10.73 -3.25 5.75
C ARG A 183 -10.94 -2.08 6.72
N ASN A 184 -10.03 -1.11 6.67
CA ASN A 184 -10.06 0.11 7.47
C ASN A 184 -9.67 1.32 6.59
N SER A 185 -9.21 2.42 7.17
CA SER A 185 -8.78 3.60 6.40
C SER A 185 -7.31 3.57 5.96
N LYS A 186 -6.56 2.49 6.29
CA LYS A 186 -5.10 2.40 6.06
C LYS A 186 -4.76 1.64 4.80
N PHE A 187 -3.59 1.90 4.24
CA PHE A 187 -3.03 1.27 3.05
C PHE A 187 -4.01 1.29 1.87
N PHE A 188 -4.18 0.20 1.16
CA PHE A 188 -5.03 0.11 -0.03
C PHE A 188 -6.48 -0.29 0.29
N SER A 189 -6.92 -0.20 1.56
CA SER A 189 -8.28 -0.57 1.96
C SER A 189 -9.38 0.22 1.24
N LYS A 190 -9.10 1.45 0.80
CA LYS A 190 -10.06 2.29 0.05
C LYS A 190 -9.85 2.27 -1.46
N VAL A 191 -8.82 1.59 -1.97
CA VAL A 191 -8.57 1.45 -3.42
C VAL A 191 -9.78 0.83 -4.16
N PRO A 192 -10.52 -0.14 -3.58
CA PRO A 192 -11.75 -0.63 -4.20
C PRO A 192 -12.82 0.43 -4.46
N ASN A 193 -12.77 1.57 -3.78
CA ASN A 193 -13.74 2.67 -3.96
C ASN A 193 -13.41 3.61 -5.13
N LEU A 194 -12.28 3.41 -5.80
CA LEU A 194 -11.91 4.19 -6.97
C LEU A 194 -12.81 3.84 -8.15
N THR A 195 -13.02 4.84 -9.01
CA THR A 195 -13.83 4.75 -10.22
C THR A 195 -13.07 5.31 -11.41
N VAL A 196 -13.47 4.95 -12.62
CA VAL A 196 -12.93 5.54 -13.85
C VAL A 196 -13.02 7.06 -13.78
N GLY A 197 -11.94 7.75 -14.16
CA GLY A 197 -11.78 9.20 -14.08
C GLY A 197 -11.10 9.70 -12.80
N ASP A 198 -10.90 8.86 -11.79
CA ASP A 198 -10.17 9.26 -10.57
C ASP A 198 -8.68 9.41 -10.84
N THR A 199 -8.06 10.35 -10.12
CA THR A 199 -6.63 10.67 -10.29
C THR A 199 -5.77 9.95 -9.25
N VAL A 200 -4.69 9.35 -9.71
CA VAL A 200 -3.58 8.81 -8.92
C VAL A 200 -2.31 9.56 -9.27
N LYS A 201 -1.57 10.02 -8.27
CA LYS A 201 -0.28 10.69 -8.45
C LYS A 201 0.85 9.74 -8.06
N LEU A 202 1.89 9.68 -8.87
CA LEU A 202 3.10 8.92 -8.58
C LEU A 202 4.29 9.86 -8.65
N THR A 203 5.02 10.00 -7.53
CA THR A 203 6.25 10.80 -7.45
C THR A 203 7.45 9.85 -7.33
N ASP A 204 8.40 9.94 -8.23
CA ASP A 204 9.63 9.15 -8.23
C ASP A 204 10.77 9.81 -7.41
N LEU A 205 11.91 9.14 -7.31
CA LEU A 205 13.06 9.63 -6.52
C LEU A 205 13.75 10.87 -7.11
N THR A 206 13.45 11.25 -8.36
CA THR A 206 13.93 12.51 -8.95
C THR A 206 13.03 13.69 -8.58
N GLY A 207 11.93 13.45 -7.83
CA GLY A 207 10.92 14.46 -7.50
C GLY A 207 9.87 14.68 -8.60
N ARG A 208 9.99 13.97 -9.74
CA ARG A 208 9.03 14.07 -10.83
C ARG A 208 7.71 13.40 -10.44
N THR A 209 6.62 14.16 -10.52
CA THR A 209 5.26 13.67 -10.28
C THR A 209 4.50 13.56 -11.59
N ILE A 210 3.94 12.38 -11.87
CA ILE A 210 3.02 12.15 -12.98
C ILE A 210 1.62 11.88 -12.44
N ASN A 211 0.62 12.49 -13.09
CA ASN A 211 -0.79 12.22 -12.84
C ASN A 211 -1.26 11.10 -13.75
N TYR A 212 -1.90 10.11 -13.13
CA TYR A 212 -2.53 8.99 -13.82
C TYR A 212 -4.03 9.04 -13.61
N GLU A 213 -4.80 8.74 -14.61
CA GLU A 213 -6.26 8.63 -14.55
C GLU A 213 -6.68 7.17 -14.59
N VAL A 214 -7.56 6.77 -13.68
CA VAL A 214 -8.16 5.44 -13.69
C VAL A 214 -8.97 5.27 -14.97
N TYR A 215 -8.66 4.27 -15.80
CA TYR A 215 -9.40 3.96 -17.02
C TYR A 215 -10.13 2.62 -16.94
N ASP A 216 -9.75 1.74 -16.02
CA ASP A 216 -10.40 0.45 -15.81
C ASP A 216 -10.28 0.00 -14.36
N LYS A 217 -11.34 -0.67 -13.88
CA LYS A 217 -11.35 -1.34 -12.56
C LYS A 217 -12.19 -2.61 -12.64
N HIS A 218 -11.59 -3.72 -12.23
CA HIS A 218 -12.26 -5.03 -12.18
C HIS A 218 -11.65 -5.92 -11.09
N THR A 219 -12.17 -7.14 -10.96
CA THR A 219 -11.68 -8.14 -10.03
C THR A 219 -11.24 -9.39 -10.77
N VAL A 220 -10.14 -10.00 -10.29
CA VAL A 220 -9.55 -11.19 -10.90
C VAL A 220 -9.23 -12.25 -9.84
N ASP A 221 -9.01 -13.47 -10.28
CA ASP A 221 -8.44 -14.53 -9.44
C ASP A 221 -7.01 -14.17 -9.04
N PRO A 222 -6.54 -14.55 -7.82
CA PRO A 222 -5.18 -14.29 -7.38
C PRO A 222 -4.08 -14.83 -8.29
N SER A 223 -4.36 -15.84 -9.10
CA SER A 223 -3.44 -16.42 -10.08
C SER A 223 -3.43 -15.72 -11.44
N ASP A 224 -4.38 -14.82 -11.70
CA ASP A 224 -4.45 -14.07 -12.97
C ASP A 224 -3.50 -12.87 -12.91
N THR A 225 -2.47 -12.91 -13.77
CA THR A 225 -1.44 -11.87 -13.89
C THR A 225 -1.52 -11.06 -15.18
N LYS A 226 -2.59 -11.17 -15.96
CA LYS A 226 -2.73 -10.49 -17.27
C LYS A 226 -2.59 -8.98 -17.16
N ASP A 227 -3.07 -8.39 -16.06
CA ASP A 227 -3.01 -6.95 -15.84
C ASP A 227 -1.62 -6.41 -15.49
N THR A 228 -0.63 -7.30 -15.31
CA THR A 228 0.76 -6.90 -15.12
C THR A 228 1.55 -6.79 -16.44
N THR A 229 0.87 -6.97 -17.59
CA THR A 229 1.50 -6.86 -18.90
C THR A 229 2.23 -5.53 -19.10
N GLN A 230 3.38 -5.59 -19.74
CA GLN A 230 4.19 -4.41 -20.10
C GLN A 230 3.90 -3.90 -21.53
N LEU A 231 2.94 -4.53 -22.22
CA LEU A 231 2.53 -4.14 -23.57
C LEU A 231 1.54 -2.97 -23.51
N THR A 232 2.06 -1.78 -23.23
CA THR A 232 1.27 -0.55 -23.07
C THR A 232 1.18 0.29 -24.35
N GLY A 233 1.82 -0.13 -25.44
CA GLY A 233 1.89 0.64 -26.67
C GLY A 233 2.66 1.96 -26.53
N GLY A 234 3.72 1.98 -25.71
CA GLY A 234 4.55 3.16 -25.47
C GLY A 234 3.98 4.14 -24.45
N ARG A 235 2.87 3.78 -23.75
CA ARG A 235 2.30 4.61 -22.69
C ARG A 235 2.89 4.27 -21.32
N LYS A 236 2.85 5.24 -20.43
CA LYS A 236 3.08 5.02 -19.00
C LYS A 236 1.76 4.63 -18.36
N GLU A 237 1.73 3.46 -17.77
CA GLU A 237 0.57 2.94 -17.04
C GLU A 237 0.95 2.61 -15.59
N LEU A 238 -0.03 2.69 -14.72
CA LEU A 238 0.08 2.36 -13.30
C LEU A 238 -1.06 1.42 -12.92
N THR A 239 -0.74 0.29 -12.31
CA THR A 239 -1.72 -0.67 -11.83
C THR A 239 -1.65 -0.79 -10.31
N LEU A 240 -2.76 -0.48 -9.61
CA LEU A 240 -2.90 -0.71 -8.18
C LEU A 240 -3.61 -2.04 -7.95
N ILE A 241 -3.02 -2.89 -7.10
CA ILE A 241 -3.49 -4.24 -6.81
C ILE A 241 -3.77 -4.37 -5.32
N THR A 242 -4.96 -4.81 -4.95
CA THR A 242 -5.29 -5.11 -3.56
C THR A 242 -6.25 -6.30 -3.45
N CYS A 243 -6.48 -6.81 -2.24
CA CYS A 243 -7.47 -7.87 -2.02
C CYS A 243 -8.89 -7.30 -1.96
N THR A 244 -9.88 -8.13 -2.34
CA THR A 244 -11.29 -7.90 -1.96
C THR A 244 -11.47 -8.02 -0.44
N ASP A 245 -12.59 -7.54 0.10
CA ASP A 245 -12.85 -7.57 1.54
C ASP A 245 -12.91 -9.00 2.12
N ASP A 246 -13.30 -9.97 1.32
CA ASP A 246 -13.27 -11.41 1.68
C ASP A 246 -11.91 -12.07 1.43
N SER A 247 -10.94 -11.33 0.88
CA SER A 247 -9.57 -11.76 0.53
C SER A 247 -9.48 -12.86 -0.54
N LYS A 248 -10.59 -13.20 -1.20
CA LYS A 248 -10.63 -14.28 -2.20
C LYS A 248 -10.13 -13.86 -3.56
N LEU A 249 -10.45 -12.63 -3.97
CA LEU A 249 -10.08 -12.08 -5.26
C LEU A 249 -9.11 -10.90 -5.12
N ARG A 250 -8.61 -10.42 -6.25
CA ARG A 250 -7.81 -9.20 -6.34
C ARG A 250 -8.60 -8.12 -7.04
N VAL A 251 -8.63 -6.93 -6.46
CA VAL A 251 -9.13 -5.71 -7.11
C VAL A 251 -7.97 -5.12 -7.88
N ILE A 252 -8.17 -4.93 -9.16
CA ILE A 252 -7.24 -4.31 -10.10
C ILE A 252 -7.78 -2.94 -10.46
N VAL A 253 -6.95 -1.91 -10.31
CA VAL A 253 -7.24 -0.54 -10.77
C VAL A 253 -6.15 -0.13 -11.73
N ARG A 254 -6.51 0.00 -13.01
CA ARG A 254 -5.57 0.37 -14.08
C ARG A 254 -5.67 1.85 -14.37
N CYS A 255 -4.53 2.50 -14.41
CA CYS A 255 -4.42 3.93 -14.64
C CYS A 255 -3.46 4.20 -15.81
N LYS A 256 -3.71 5.27 -16.55
CA LYS A 256 -2.86 5.74 -17.64
C LYS A 256 -2.44 7.18 -17.38
N GLU A 257 -1.24 7.56 -17.84
CA GLU A 257 -0.75 8.93 -17.78
C GLU A 257 -1.74 9.91 -18.42
N VAL A 258 -1.99 11.02 -17.75
CA VAL A 258 -2.73 12.18 -18.29
C VAL A 258 -1.71 13.13 -18.90
N LYS A 259 -1.81 13.36 -20.21
CA LYS A 259 -0.98 14.32 -20.95
C LYS A 259 -1.53 15.72 -20.83
#